data_14dc6adf1cce7bc402a68f9f7ef12e35
#
_entry.id   14dc6adf1cce7bc402a68f9f7ef12e35
#
_cell.length_a   1.000
_cell.length_b   1.000
_cell.length_c   1.000
_cell.angle_alpha   90.00
_cell.angle_beta   90.00
_cell.angle_gamma   90.00
#
_symmetry.space_group_name_H-M   'P 1'
#
loop_
_entity.id
_entity.type
_entity.pdbx_description
1 polymer ?
#
loop_
_entity_poly.entity_id
_entity_poly.type
_entity_poly.pdbx_seq_one_letter_code
_entity_poly.pdbx_strand_id
1 'polypeptide(L)'
;MGELGLLGATIQGYGCAGVSSVASGLITREVERVDSGYRSGMSVQSSLVMGGIDEFGTAEQKEKYLPSLATGSLLGCFGLTEPNHGSDPGSLETFAKPHPSKKGYYSLSGAKTWITNSPIADLFLVWAKLHSTGKIRGFLVERGACPPGTLETPPLKNKNGLRASVTGMIQLDECPVPEANMFPDIEGLRGPFSCLNSARYGIAWGTMGALEDCIDRARTYALDRKQFKNNPIAKYQLVQKKLADAVTDAAYGVLAAVQVGRLKDEGKAAPEMISMIKRMNCDRALVNARMYVSLPSHPLPPLFLDRLSAPVD
;
A
#
# COMPACT_ATOMS: atom_id res chain seq x y z
N MET A 1 -14.67 0.34 -6.30
CA MET A 1 -14.15 1.06 -5.11
C MET A 1 -14.42 2.57 -5.22
N GLY A 2 -14.18 3.20 -6.38
CA GLY A 2 -14.46 4.61 -6.59
C GLY A 2 -15.91 4.98 -6.34
N GLU A 3 -16.86 4.26 -6.93
CA GLU A 3 -18.31 4.47 -6.73
C GLU A 3 -18.76 4.38 -5.26
N LEU A 4 -18.01 3.65 -4.45
CA LEU A 4 -18.28 3.50 -3.01
C LEU A 4 -17.55 4.54 -2.15
N GLY A 5 -16.82 5.50 -2.75
CA GLY A 5 -16.06 6.51 -2.04
C GLY A 5 -14.87 5.97 -1.22
N LEU A 6 -14.33 4.79 -1.56
CA LEU A 6 -13.24 4.15 -0.81
C LEU A 6 -11.86 4.68 -1.19
N LEU A 7 -11.74 5.36 -2.34
CA LEU A 7 -10.46 5.90 -2.82
C LEU A 7 -10.26 7.31 -2.27
N GLY A 8 -9.10 7.59 -1.71
CA GLY A 8 -8.77 8.87 -1.09
C GLY A 8 -9.68 9.24 0.08
N ALA A 9 -10.20 8.26 0.82
CA ALA A 9 -11.29 8.43 1.78
C ALA A 9 -11.06 9.53 2.84
N THR A 10 -9.81 9.88 3.19
CA THR A 10 -9.50 10.93 4.17
C THR A 10 -9.32 12.33 3.57
N ILE A 11 -9.26 12.44 2.24
CA ILE A 11 -9.04 13.71 1.54
C ILE A 11 -10.31 14.55 1.58
N GLN A 12 -10.17 15.85 1.85
CA GLN A 12 -11.28 16.79 1.88
C GLN A 12 -11.54 17.37 0.48
N GLY A 13 -12.76 17.28 -0.01
CA GLY A 13 -13.12 17.76 -1.36
C GLY A 13 -12.80 16.75 -2.47
N TYR A 14 -12.74 17.22 -3.70
CA TYR A 14 -12.40 16.46 -4.92
C TYR A 14 -13.23 15.18 -5.16
N GLY A 15 -14.44 15.10 -4.60
CA GLY A 15 -15.28 13.90 -4.67
C GLY A 15 -14.91 12.78 -3.68
N CYS A 16 -13.97 13.03 -2.79
CA CYS A 16 -13.58 12.13 -1.71
C CYS A 16 -14.51 12.23 -0.50
N ALA A 17 -14.56 11.17 0.33
CA ALA A 17 -15.52 11.09 1.44
C ALA A 17 -15.17 11.96 2.65
N GLY A 18 -13.92 12.39 2.83
CA GLY A 18 -13.47 13.25 3.92
C GLY A 18 -13.61 12.63 5.32
N VAL A 19 -13.47 11.32 5.45
CA VAL A 19 -13.65 10.60 6.72
C VAL A 19 -12.41 10.72 7.64
N SER A 20 -12.59 10.43 8.93
CA SER A 20 -11.50 10.40 9.90
C SER A 20 -10.49 9.27 9.60
N SER A 21 -9.27 9.39 10.15
CA SER A 21 -8.26 8.35 10.06
C SER A 21 -8.74 7.01 10.64
N VAL A 22 -9.51 7.05 11.73
CA VAL A 22 -10.10 5.83 12.33
C VAL A 22 -11.08 5.18 11.37
N ALA A 23 -11.99 5.95 10.75
CA ALA A 23 -12.97 5.42 9.80
C ALA A 23 -12.27 4.82 8.55
N SER A 24 -11.26 5.51 8.01
CA SER A 24 -10.42 4.99 6.92
C SER A 24 -9.69 3.70 7.32
N GLY A 25 -9.21 3.61 8.55
CA GLY A 25 -8.62 2.40 9.12
C GLY A 25 -9.60 1.22 9.15
N LEU A 26 -10.83 1.44 9.61
CA LEU A 26 -11.89 0.42 9.63
C LEU A 26 -12.25 -0.06 8.22
N ILE A 27 -12.35 0.86 7.25
CA ILE A 27 -12.52 0.50 5.83
C ILE A 27 -11.37 -0.41 5.36
N THR A 28 -10.14 -0.01 5.63
CA THR A 28 -8.95 -0.76 5.25
C THR A 28 -8.94 -2.17 5.86
N ARG A 29 -9.33 -2.30 7.13
CA ARG A 29 -9.47 -3.57 7.84
C ARG A 29 -10.45 -4.50 7.13
N GLU A 30 -11.63 -4.02 6.78
CA GLU A 30 -12.66 -4.85 6.14
C GLU A 30 -12.28 -5.23 4.70
N VAL A 31 -11.65 -4.33 3.94
CA VAL A 31 -11.16 -4.66 2.59
C VAL A 31 -10.08 -5.75 2.64
N GLU A 32 -9.13 -5.65 3.57
CA GLU A 32 -8.07 -6.68 3.71
C GLU A 32 -8.58 -7.99 4.29
N ARG A 33 -9.66 -7.96 5.07
CA ARG A 33 -10.36 -9.18 5.53
C ARG A 33 -10.82 -10.03 4.34
N VAL A 34 -11.14 -9.40 3.20
CA VAL A 34 -11.50 -10.11 1.96
C VAL A 34 -10.25 -10.56 1.22
N ASP A 35 -9.33 -9.63 0.89
CA ASP A 35 -8.07 -9.94 0.21
C ASP A 35 -7.06 -8.79 0.34
N SER A 36 -5.82 -9.12 0.72
CA SER A 36 -4.72 -8.16 0.86
C SER A 36 -4.34 -7.49 -0.47
N GLY A 37 -4.55 -8.14 -1.60
CA GLY A 37 -4.31 -7.56 -2.93
C GLY A 37 -5.23 -6.38 -3.22
N TYR A 38 -6.51 -6.48 -2.87
CA TYR A 38 -7.47 -5.38 -3.01
C TYR A 38 -7.12 -4.21 -2.11
N ARG A 39 -6.76 -4.50 -0.83
CA ARG A 39 -6.28 -3.45 0.08
C ARG A 39 -5.00 -2.80 -0.45
N SER A 40 -4.07 -3.57 -1.01
CA SER A 40 -2.83 -3.02 -1.57
C SER A 40 -3.10 -2.02 -2.69
N GLY A 41 -3.95 -2.39 -3.67
CA GLY A 41 -4.36 -1.48 -4.75
C GLY A 41 -5.04 -0.21 -4.22
N MET A 42 -5.97 -0.35 -3.27
CA MET A 42 -6.65 0.78 -2.63
C MET A 42 -5.66 1.70 -1.89
N SER A 43 -4.70 1.13 -1.15
CA SER A 43 -3.71 1.92 -0.41
C SER A 43 -2.74 2.68 -1.31
N VAL A 44 -2.27 2.06 -2.40
CA VAL A 44 -1.39 2.74 -3.37
C VAL A 44 -2.12 3.91 -4.01
N GLN A 45 -3.35 3.70 -4.48
CA GLN A 45 -4.18 4.77 -5.05
C GLN A 45 -4.39 5.90 -4.03
N SER A 46 -4.90 5.56 -2.84
CA SER A 46 -5.37 6.53 -1.85
C SER A 46 -4.25 7.21 -1.06
N SER A 47 -3.36 6.40 -0.45
CA SER A 47 -2.37 6.91 0.50
C SER A 47 -1.09 7.40 -0.16
N LEU A 48 -0.66 6.76 -1.27
CA LEU A 48 0.60 7.07 -1.91
C LEU A 48 0.43 8.08 -3.05
N VAL A 49 -0.48 7.83 -4.00
CA VAL A 49 -0.68 8.70 -5.15
C VAL A 49 -1.54 9.90 -4.80
N MET A 50 -2.79 9.67 -4.38
CA MET A 50 -3.71 10.76 -4.03
C MET A 50 -3.20 11.55 -2.83
N GLY A 51 -2.72 10.86 -1.77
CA GLY A 51 -2.13 11.52 -0.61
C GLY A 51 -0.90 12.35 -0.94
N GLY A 52 -0.03 11.88 -1.84
CA GLY A 52 1.12 12.64 -2.33
C GLY A 52 0.72 13.90 -3.12
N ILE A 53 -0.31 13.80 -3.97
CA ILE A 53 -0.84 14.95 -4.70
C ILE A 53 -1.52 15.93 -3.76
N ASP A 54 -2.31 15.43 -2.79
CA ASP A 54 -3.01 16.29 -1.82
C ASP A 54 -2.04 17.04 -0.91
N GLU A 55 -0.96 16.40 -0.47
CA GLU A 55 0.02 17.01 0.44
C GLU A 55 1.01 17.95 -0.29
N PHE A 56 1.47 17.59 -1.49
CA PHE A 56 2.60 18.26 -2.17
C PHE A 56 2.26 18.88 -3.53
N GLY A 57 1.09 18.60 -4.08
CA GLY A 57 0.67 19.11 -5.37
C GLY A 57 0.23 20.56 -5.33
N THR A 58 0.37 21.26 -6.47
CA THR A 58 -0.24 22.59 -6.66
C THR A 58 -1.77 22.49 -6.71
N ALA A 59 -2.46 23.63 -6.59
CA ALA A 59 -3.92 23.67 -6.74
C ALA A 59 -4.37 23.08 -8.09
N GLU A 60 -3.67 23.44 -9.17
CA GLU A 60 -3.95 22.96 -10.52
C GLU A 60 -3.73 21.43 -10.62
N GLN A 61 -2.69 20.89 -9.99
CA GLN A 61 -2.44 19.44 -9.97
C GLN A 61 -3.53 18.70 -9.20
N LYS A 62 -3.98 19.24 -8.06
CA LYS A 62 -5.07 18.66 -7.26
C LYS A 62 -6.38 18.64 -8.03
N GLU A 63 -6.78 19.78 -8.61
CA GLU A 63 -8.01 19.89 -9.41
C GLU A 63 -7.98 18.99 -10.65
N LYS A 64 -6.81 18.84 -11.27
CA LYS A 64 -6.65 18.02 -12.48
C LYS A 64 -6.78 16.52 -12.19
N TYR A 65 -6.17 16.04 -11.11
CA TYR A 65 -5.96 14.60 -10.92
C TYR A 65 -6.86 13.98 -9.84
N LEU A 66 -7.09 14.66 -8.71
CA LEU A 66 -7.78 14.05 -7.56
C LEU A 66 -9.21 13.60 -7.88
N PRO A 67 -10.06 14.36 -8.61
CA PRO A 67 -11.42 13.91 -8.90
C PRO A 67 -11.46 12.60 -9.70
N SER A 68 -10.62 12.47 -10.71
CA SER A 68 -10.56 11.26 -11.55
C SER A 68 -9.92 10.07 -10.82
N LEU A 69 -8.95 10.32 -9.93
CA LEU A 69 -8.37 9.28 -9.06
C LEU A 69 -9.39 8.82 -8.00
N ALA A 70 -10.23 9.72 -7.46
CA ALA A 70 -11.25 9.39 -6.46
C ALA A 70 -12.34 8.49 -7.04
N THR A 71 -12.78 8.73 -8.28
CA THR A 71 -13.74 7.87 -8.98
C THR A 71 -13.11 6.56 -9.47
N GLY A 72 -11.77 6.48 -9.56
CA GLY A 72 -11.05 5.36 -10.15
C GLY A 72 -11.07 5.36 -11.68
N SER A 73 -11.49 6.45 -12.34
CA SER A 73 -11.37 6.64 -13.80
C SER A 73 -9.91 6.87 -14.22
N LEU A 74 -9.05 7.36 -13.32
CA LEU A 74 -7.61 7.29 -13.42
C LEU A 74 -7.06 6.32 -12.37
N LEU A 75 -6.13 5.47 -12.77
CA LEU A 75 -5.40 4.60 -11.86
C LEU A 75 -3.97 5.11 -11.70
N GLY A 76 -3.54 5.25 -10.44
CA GLY A 76 -2.20 5.71 -10.10
C GLY A 76 -1.27 4.61 -9.62
N CYS A 77 0.04 4.86 -9.74
CA CYS A 77 1.08 4.06 -9.11
C CYS A 77 2.19 4.94 -8.53
N PHE A 78 2.99 4.35 -7.61
CA PHE A 78 4.01 5.06 -6.84
C PHE A 78 5.39 4.45 -7.08
N GLY A 79 6.22 5.15 -7.85
CA GLY A 79 7.54 4.72 -8.29
C GLY A 79 8.65 5.26 -7.40
N LEU A 80 9.01 4.52 -6.33
CA LEU A 80 10.14 4.84 -5.45
C LEU A 80 11.25 3.78 -5.56
N THR A 81 10.92 2.52 -5.27
CA THR A 81 11.85 1.40 -5.19
C THR A 81 12.52 1.11 -6.53
N GLU A 82 13.82 0.89 -6.51
CA GLU A 82 14.64 0.54 -7.68
C GLU A 82 15.27 -0.85 -7.57
N PRO A 83 15.67 -1.48 -8.68
CA PRO A 83 16.30 -2.80 -8.63
C PRO A 83 17.50 -2.87 -7.67
N ASN A 84 18.32 -1.81 -7.59
CA ASN A 84 19.50 -1.74 -6.75
C ASN A 84 19.25 -1.07 -5.39
N HIS A 85 18.13 -0.36 -5.22
CA HIS A 85 17.85 0.51 -4.07
C HIS A 85 16.44 0.26 -3.51
N GLY A 86 16.29 -0.83 -2.76
CA GLY A 86 15.06 -1.15 -2.01
C GLY A 86 15.07 -0.50 -0.63
N SER A 87 15.93 -0.99 0.27
CA SER A 87 16.03 -0.50 1.65
C SER A 87 16.76 0.84 1.79
N ASP A 88 17.47 1.29 0.76
CA ASP A 88 18.15 2.59 0.70
C ASP A 88 17.58 3.47 -0.43
N PRO A 89 16.38 4.03 -0.29
CA PRO A 89 15.78 4.88 -1.32
C PRO A 89 16.51 6.23 -1.48
N GLY A 90 17.37 6.61 -0.54
CA GLY A 90 18.21 7.81 -0.66
C GLY A 90 19.26 7.72 -1.77
N SER A 91 19.67 6.49 -2.07
CA SER A 91 20.66 6.21 -3.12
C SER A 91 20.04 6.00 -4.51
N LEU A 92 18.72 6.18 -4.67
CA LEU A 92 18.04 5.98 -5.97
C LEU A 92 18.82 6.60 -7.14
N GLU A 93 18.79 5.92 -8.29
CA GLU A 93 19.56 6.26 -9.51
C GLU A 93 18.71 6.94 -10.57
N THR A 94 17.37 6.78 -10.55
CA THR A 94 16.47 7.48 -11.49
C THR A 94 16.68 8.98 -11.38
N PHE A 95 16.90 9.62 -12.52
CA PHE A 95 17.19 11.05 -12.57
C PHE A 95 16.32 11.81 -13.58
N ALA A 96 16.23 13.12 -13.36
CA ALA A 96 15.56 14.08 -14.22
C ALA A 96 16.58 15.17 -14.63
N LYS A 97 16.73 15.42 -15.92
CA LYS A 97 17.54 16.52 -16.49
C LYS A 97 16.65 17.43 -17.33
N PRO A 98 16.98 18.73 -17.51
CA PRO A 98 16.25 19.57 -18.47
C PRO A 98 16.20 18.90 -19.85
N HIS A 99 15.03 18.93 -20.49
CA HIS A 99 14.86 18.29 -21.78
C HIS A 99 15.64 19.04 -22.87
N PRO A 100 16.45 18.37 -23.71
CA PRO A 100 17.38 19.03 -24.62
C PRO A 100 16.70 19.90 -25.68
N SER A 101 15.48 19.55 -26.11
CA SER A 101 14.77 20.24 -27.19
C SER A 101 13.40 20.81 -26.82
N LYS A 102 12.86 20.52 -25.62
CA LYS A 102 11.55 21.01 -25.14
C LYS A 102 11.73 21.91 -23.95
N LYS A 103 11.65 23.23 -24.14
CA LYS A 103 11.69 24.20 -23.04
C LYS A 103 10.52 23.97 -22.07
N GLY A 104 10.78 24.02 -20.75
CA GLY A 104 9.77 23.77 -19.70
C GLY A 104 9.45 22.27 -19.50
N TYR A 105 10.34 21.37 -19.92
CA TYR A 105 10.24 19.94 -19.71
C TYR A 105 11.50 19.38 -19.06
N TYR A 106 11.32 18.33 -18.28
CA TYR A 106 12.37 17.42 -17.85
C TYR A 106 12.36 16.16 -18.69
N SER A 107 13.52 15.53 -18.83
CA SER A 107 13.74 14.20 -19.39
C SER A 107 14.05 13.27 -18.23
N LEU A 108 13.19 12.28 -17.96
CA LEU A 108 13.34 11.29 -16.90
C LEU A 108 13.91 9.99 -17.45
N SER A 109 14.96 9.46 -16.78
CA SER A 109 15.57 8.17 -17.12
C SER A 109 15.87 7.36 -15.86
N GLY A 110 15.62 6.05 -15.93
CA GLY A 110 15.84 5.11 -14.83
C GLY A 110 14.80 3.99 -14.78
N ALA A 111 14.85 3.19 -13.73
CA ALA A 111 13.94 2.05 -13.56
C ALA A 111 13.43 1.96 -12.14
N LYS A 112 12.13 1.64 -12.00
CA LYS A 112 11.49 1.29 -10.72
C LYS A 112 11.00 -0.15 -10.79
N THR A 113 11.01 -0.84 -9.65
CA THR A 113 10.59 -2.24 -9.57
C THR A 113 9.65 -2.48 -8.40
N TRP A 114 8.89 -3.56 -8.46
CA TRP A 114 7.87 -3.93 -7.47
C TRP A 114 6.76 -2.88 -7.31
N ILE A 115 6.39 -2.23 -8.40
CA ILE A 115 5.43 -1.12 -8.39
C ILE A 115 4.02 -1.65 -8.60
N THR A 116 3.20 -1.58 -7.56
CA THR A 116 1.78 -1.90 -7.62
C THR A 116 1.08 -1.01 -8.63
N ASN A 117 0.25 -1.60 -9.47
CA ASN A 117 -0.54 -1.00 -10.55
C ASN A 117 0.28 -0.51 -11.76
N SER A 118 1.61 -0.47 -11.77
CA SER A 118 2.36 0.12 -12.89
C SER A 118 1.99 -0.45 -14.28
N PRO A 119 1.68 -1.75 -14.47
CA PRO A 119 1.29 -2.25 -15.79
C PRO A 119 -0.01 -1.65 -16.35
N ILE A 120 -0.90 -1.19 -15.47
CA ILE A 120 -2.24 -0.70 -15.83
C ILE A 120 -2.50 0.75 -15.40
N ALA A 121 -1.54 1.41 -14.75
CA ALA A 121 -1.68 2.79 -14.29
C ALA A 121 -1.69 3.79 -15.45
N ASP A 122 -2.49 4.83 -15.30
CA ASP A 122 -2.56 6.00 -16.19
C ASP A 122 -1.63 7.11 -15.72
N LEU A 123 -1.46 7.24 -14.39
CA LEU A 123 -0.66 8.27 -13.72
C LEU A 123 0.42 7.63 -12.82
N PHE A 124 1.64 8.11 -12.95
CA PHE A 124 2.80 7.62 -12.21
C PHE A 124 3.35 8.74 -11.34
N LEU A 125 3.33 8.58 -10.02
CA LEU A 125 4.11 9.44 -9.12
C LEU A 125 5.51 8.84 -9.01
N VAL A 126 6.48 9.42 -9.73
CA VAL A 126 7.87 8.94 -9.81
C VAL A 126 8.79 9.83 -9.00
N TRP A 127 9.55 9.24 -8.09
CA TRP A 127 10.61 9.94 -7.36
C TRP A 127 11.96 9.79 -8.09
N ALA A 128 12.56 10.93 -8.44
CA ALA A 128 13.80 10.99 -9.20
C ALA A 128 14.71 12.10 -8.69
N LYS A 129 16.03 11.95 -8.85
CA LYS A 129 17.01 13.00 -8.54
C LYS A 129 17.06 14.02 -9.65
N LEU A 130 16.97 15.31 -9.31
CA LEU A 130 17.35 16.36 -10.26
C LEU A 130 18.85 16.28 -10.55
N HIS A 131 19.23 16.17 -11.82
CA HIS A 131 20.64 16.10 -12.23
C HIS A 131 21.45 17.32 -11.79
N SER A 132 20.81 18.51 -11.78
CA SER A 132 21.46 19.78 -11.43
C SER A 132 21.81 19.92 -9.94
N THR A 133 21.00 19.31 -9.04
CA THR A 133 21.14 19.51 -7.59
C THR A 133 21.38 18.22 -6.82
N GLY A 134 21.18 17.04 -7.44
CA GLY A 134 21.17 15.75 -6.77
C GLY A 134 20.00 15.52 -5.81
N LYS A 135 19.06 16.47 -5.68
CA LYS A 135 17.93 16.38 -4.76
C LYS A 135 16.79 15.57 -5.36
N ILE A 136 16.16 14.73 -4.53
CA ILE A 136 15.02 13.92 -4.92
C ILE A 136 13.77 14.81 -5.00
N ARG A 137 13.02 14.69 -6.11
CA ARG A 137 11.75 15.37 -6.37
C ARG A 137 10.69 14.38 -6.85
N GLY A 138 9.41 14.71 -6.65
CA GLY A 138 8.28 13.93 -7.16
C GLY A 138 7.80 14.46 -8.49
N PHE A 139 7.56 13.56 -9.46
CA PHE A 139 7.08 13.87 -10.80
C PHE A 139 5.80 13.11 -11.11
N LEU A 140 4.79 13.80 -11.62
CA LEU A 140 3.55 13.23 -12.12
C LEU A 140 3.70 12.93 -13.62
N VAL A 141 3.86 11.66 -13.98
CA VAL A 141 4.04 11.19 -15.35
C VAL A 141 2.73 10.60 -15.85
N GLU A 142 2.18 11.15 -16.91
CA GLU A 142 0.96 10.66 -17.55
C GLU A 142 1.32 9.66 -18.66
N ARG A 143 0.80 8.44 -18.62
CA ARG A 143 1.06 7.42 -19.64
C ARG A 143 0.74 7.92 -21.05
N GLY A 144 -0.42 8.56 -21.23
CA GLY A 144 -0.88 9.06 -22.52
C GLY A 144 -0.05 10.20 -23.12
N ALA A 145 0.79 10.86 -22.29
CA ALA A 145 1.68 11.94 -22.74
C ALA A 145 3.10 11.44 -23.08
N CYS A 146 3.43 10.18 -22.79
CA CYS A 146 4.73 9.61 -23.05
C CYS A 146 4.83 9.14 -24.51
N PRO A 147 5.86 9.58 -25.27
CA PRO A 147 6.13 9.05 -26.61
C PRO A 147 6.40 7.53 -26.57
N PRO A 148 6.07 6.79 -27.62
CA PRO A 148 6.38 5.36 -27.69
C PRO A 148 7.85 5.06 -27.40
N GLY A 149 8.12 4.05 -26.56
CA GLY A 149 9.45 3.62 -26.16
C GLY A 149 10.08 4.41 -25.01
N THR A 150 9.49 5.54 -24.58
CA THR A 150 10.04 6.33 -23.45
C THR A 150 9.51 5.89 -22.08
N LEU A 151 8.40 5.15 -22.02
CA LEU A 151 7.82 4.57 -20.83
C LEU A 151 7.37 3.14 -21.10
N GLU A 152 7.97 2.17 -20.40
CA GLU A 152 7.56 0.78 -20.42
C GLU A 152 7.24 0.27 -19.03
N THR A 153 6.24 -0.62 -18.91
CA THR A 153 5.75 -1.10 -17.63
C THR A 153 5.53 -2.62 -17.64
N PRO A 154 6.61 -3.41 -17.79
CA PRO A 154 6.50 -4.86 -17.85
C PRO A 154 5.96 -5.43 -16.52
N PRO A 155 4.98 -6.38 -16.56
CA PRO A 155 4.40 -6.97 -15.36
C PRO A 155 5.34 -8.00 -14.74
N LEU A 156 5.37 -8.05 -13.40
CA LEU A 156 5.97 -9.12 -12.62
C LEU A 156 4.95 -10.25 -12.44
N LYS A 157 5.29 -11.43 -12.93
CA LYS A 157 4.41 -12.63 -12.92
C LYS A 157 4.84 -13.61 -11.82
N ASN A 158 3.94 -14.55 -11.51
CA ASN A 158 4.21 -15.69 -10.61
C ASN A 158 4.61 -15.30 -9.18
N LYS A 159 4.03 -14.23 -8.64
CA LYS A 159 4.24 -13.85 -7.23
C LYS A 159 3.66 -14.92 -6.30
N ASN A 160 4.33 -15.15 -5.17
CA ASN A 160 3.87 -16.08 -4.14
C ASN A 160 2.68 -15.53 -3.34
N GLY A 161 2.67 -14.23 -3.07
CA GLY A 161 1.60 -13.51 -2.35
C GLY A 161 1.09 -12.29 -3.10
N LEU A 162 0.03 -11.65 -2.58
CA LEU A 162 -0.63 -10.50 -3.21
C LEU A 162 -0.95 -10.73 -4.70
N ARG A 163 -1.42 -11.92 -5.04
CA ARG A 163 -1.59 -12.36 -6.44
C ARG A 163 -2.67 -11.58 -7.18
N ALA A 164 -3.67 -11.07 -6.46
CA ALA A 164 -4.69 -10.17 -7.00
C ALA A 164 -4.18 -8.74 -7.24
N SER A 165 -3.01 -8.36 -6.68
CA SER A 165 -2.39 -7.06 -6.89
C SER A 165 -1.51 -7.09 -8.13
N VAL A 166 -1.90 -6.36 -9.17
CA VAL A 166 -1.09 -6.19 -10.37
C VAL A 166 0.17 -5.43 -10.01
N THR A 167 1.33 -5.99 -10.30
CA THR A 167 2.64 -5.44 -9.93
C THR A 167 3.57 -5.49 -11.12
N GLY A 168 4.39 -4.47 -11.32
CA GLY A 168 5.32 -4.43 -12.44
C GLY A 168 6.53 -3.54 -12.19
N MET A 169 7.18 -3.19 -13.27
CA MET A 169 8.27 -2.21 -13.30
C MET A 169 7.79 -0.91 -13.93
N ILE A 170 8.57 0.14 -13.78
CA ILE A 170 8.50 1.37 -14.58
C ILE A 170 9.90 1.54 -15.18
N GLN A 171 9.99 1.55 -16.49
CA GLN A 171 11.23 1.80 -17.21
C GLN A 171 11.06 3.12 -17.97
N LEU A 172 11.97 4.06 -17.72
CA LEU A 172 11.96 5.40 -18.29
C LEU A 172 13.23 5.59 -19.11
N ASP A 173 13.06 5.93 -20.37
CA ASP A 173 14.16 6.27 -21.26
C ASP A 173 13.90 7.63 -21.89
N GLU A 174 14.58 8.64 -21.34
CA GLU A 174 14.43 10.05 -21.72
C GLU A 174 12.95 10.52 -21.81
N CYS A 175 12.10 9.99 -20.93
CA CYS A 175 10.66 10.27 -20.90
C CYS A 175 10.41 11.77 -20.63
N PRO A 176 9.77 12.51 -21.57
CA PRO A 176 9.53 13.93 -21.40
C PRO A 176 8.38 14.19 -20.42
N VAL A 177 8.64 14.96 -19.37
CA VAL A 177 7.65 15.35 -18.34
C VAL A 177 7.63 16.86 -18.22
N PRO A 178 6.45 17.52 -18.30
CA PRO A 178 6.35 18.96 -18.08
C PRO A 178 6.88 19.38 -16.72
N GLU A 179 7.57 20.49 -16.62
CA GLU A 179 8.02 21.08 -15.35
C GLU A 179 6.86 21.34 -14.40
N ALA A 180 5.70 21.71 -14.94
CA ALA A 180 4.45 21.89 -14.16
C ALA A 180 3.93 20.59 -13.51
N ASN A 181 4.44 19.42 -13.89
CA ASN A 181 4.09 18.13 -13.29
C ASN A 181 5.10 17.70 -12.19
N MET A 182 6.09 18.52 -11.87
CA MET A 182 6.95 18.31 -10.71
C MET A 182 6.30 18.94 -9.46
N PHE A 183 6.39 18.27 -8.30
CA PHE A 183 5.95 18.87 -7.03
C PHE A 183 6.86 20.04 -6.66
N PRO A 184 6.30 21.25 -6.37
CA PRO A 184 7.08 22.47 -6.27
C PRO A 184 7.97 22.53 -5.01
N ASP A 185 7.41 22.21 -3.83
CA ASP A 185 8.00 22.59 -2.54
C ASP A 185 8.56 21.42 -1.74
N ILE A 186 8.66 20.24 -2.32
CA ILE A 186 9.16 19.06 -1.62
C ILE A 186 10.47 18.56 -2.21
N GLU A 187 11.48 18.40 -1.36
CA GLU A 187 12.81 17.91 -1.70
C GLU A 187 13.27 16.80 -0.76
N GLY A 188 14.08 15.88 -1.27
CA GLY A 188 14.68 14.78 -0.52
C GLY A 188 13.67 13.69 -0.16
N LEU A 189 13.98 12.92 0.89
CA LEU A 189 13.18 11.76 1.32
C LEU A 189 11.92 12.14 2.10
N ARG A 190 11.75 13.38 2.51
CA ARG A 190 10.57 13.83 3.25
C ARG A 190 9.28 13.52 2.49
N GLY A 191 9.26 13.77 1.17
CA GLY A 191 8.08 13.52 0.32
C GLY A 191 7.67 12.05 0.32
N PRO A 192 8.51 11.14 -0.17
CA PRO A 192 8.15 9.72 -0.21
C PRO A 192 7.87 9.15 1.19
N PHE A 193 8.57 9.59 2.25
CA PHE A 193 8.36 9.07 3.60
C PHE A 193 7.05 9.55 4.23
N SER A 194 6.56 10.74 3.93
CA SER A 194 5.21 11.17 4.34
C SER A 194 4.14 10.24 3.74
N CYS A 195 4.20 10.00 2.43
CA CYS A 195 3.30 9.05 1.75
C CYS A 195 3.38 7.65 2.39
N LEU A 196 4.60 7.15 2.64
CA LEU A 196 4.81 5.84 3.25
C LEU A 196 4.28 5.75 4.69
N ASN A 197 4.31 6.82 5.48
CA ASN A 197 3.71 6.82 6.82
C ASN A 197 2.20 6.59 6.76
N SER A 198 1.51 7.22 5.81
CA SER A 198 0.08 6.99 5.59
C SER A 198 -0.20 5.55 5.15
N ALA A 199 0.63 4.98 4.28
CA ALA A 199 0.55 3.58 3.87
C ALA A 199 0.80 2.61 5.05
N ARG A 200 1.81 2.87 5.89
CA ARG A 200 2.11 2.06 7.10
C ARG A 200 0.93 2.03 8.07
N TYR A 201 0.25 3.17 8.25
CA TYR A 201 -0.96 3.25 9.07
C TYR A 201 -2.08 2.33 8.53
N GLY A 202 -2.35 2.37 7.22
CA GLY A 202 -3.30 1.47 6.57
C GLY A 202 -2.93 -0.01 6.72
N ILE A 203 -1.64 -0.37 6.55
CA ILE A 203 -1.16 -1.75 6.74
C ILE A 203 -1.39 -2.23 8.18
N ALA A 204 -1.19 -1.36 9.18
CA ALA A 204 -1.43 -1.72 10.59
C ALA A 204 -2.90 -2.12 10.85
N TRP A 205 -3.85 -1.50 10.16
CA TRP A 205 -5.27 -1.86 10.23
C TRP A 205 -5.59 -3.12 9.43
N GLY A 206 -5.12 -3.16 8.19
CA GLY A 206 -5.44 -4.23 7.26
C GLY A 206 -5.00 -5.59 7.77
N THR A 207 -3.78 -5.70 8.30
CA THR A 207 -3.27 -6.97 8.84
C THR A 207 -4.11 -7.51 9.98
N MET A 208 -4.80 -6.67 10.77
CA MET A 208 -5.74 -7.13 11.78
C MET A 208 -7.02 -7.71 11.15
N GLY A 209 -7.52 -7.11 10.07
CA GLY A 209 -8.63 -7.69 9.30
C GLY A 209 -8.31 -9.07 8.74
N ALA A 210 -7.12 -9.23 8.15
CA ALA A 210 -6.64 -10.52 7.67
C ALA A 210 -6.49 -11.55 8.81
N LEU A 211 -5.97 -11.13 9.96
CA LEU A 211 -5.85 -11.99 11.15
C LEU A 211 -7.23 -12.44 11.64
N GLU A 212 -8.20 -11.56 11.73
CA GLU A 212 -9.56 -11.89 12.17
C GLU A 212 -10.26 -12.90 11.25
N ASP A 213 -10.08 -12.77 9.92
CA ASP A 213 -10.58 -13.78 8.99
C ASP A 213 -9.89 -15.14 9.22
N CYS A 214 -8.58 -15.13 9.46
CA CYS A 214 -7.85 -16.35 9.81
C CYS A 214 -8.37 -16.99 11.11
N ILE A 215 -8.66 -16.19 12.15
CA ILE A 215 -9.23 -16.65 13.42
C ILE A 215 -10.60 -17.32 13.20
N ASP A 216 -11.48 -16.67 12.46
CA ASP A 216 -12.83 -17.16 12.18
C ASP A 216 -12.82 -18.50 11.46
N ARG A 217 -12.00 -18.62 10.43
CA ARG A 217 -11.83 -19.88 9.66
C ARG A 217 -11.22 -20.98 10.53
N ALA A 218 -10.18 -20.67 11.29
CA ALA A 218 -9.52 -21.62 12.17
C ALA A 218 -10.46 -22.11 13.28
N ARG A 219 -11.25 -21.21 13.86
CA ARG A 219 -12.27 -21.54 14.87
C ARG A 219 -13.35 -22.44 14.29
N THR A 220 -13.91 -22.09 13.15
CA THR A 220 -14.94 -22.90 12.47
C THR A 220 -14.40 -24.31 12.19
N TYR A 221 -13.21 -24.39 11.58
CA TYR A 221 -12.56 -25.67 11.32
C TYR A 221 -12.33 -26.48 12.62
N ALA A 222 -11.87 -25.85 13.69
CA ALA A 222 -11.58 -26.53 14.95
C ALA A 222 -12.84 -27.07 15.63
N LEU A 223 -13.99 -26.45 15.42
CA LEU A 223 -15.30 -26.92 15.90
C LEU A 223 -15.82 -28.10 15.08
N ASP A 224 -15.61 -28.07 13.77
CA ASP A 224 -16.12 -29.09 12.85
C ASP A 224 -15.23 -30.34 12.79
N ARG A 225 -13.90 -30.16 12.86
CA ARG A 225 -12.91 -31.25 12.75
C ARG A 225 -12.91 -32.12 13.98
N LYS A 226 -13.24 -33.37 13.83
CA LYS A 226 -13.31 -34.37 14.91
C LYS A 226 -12.09 -35.28 14.92
N GLN A 227 -11.48 -35.45 16.08
CA GLN A 227 -10.37 -36.36 16.37
C GLN A 227 -10.54 -36.97 17.77
N PHE A 228 -9.68 -37.90 18.16
CA PHE A 228 -9.62 -38.45 19.50
C PHE A 228 -11.01 -38.84 20.06
N LYS A 229 -11.56 -39.92 19.60
CA LYS A 229 -12.91 -40.43 19.96
C LYS A 229 -14.05 -39.51 19.51
N ASN A 230 -13.93 -39.00 18.29
CA ASN A 230 -14.97 -38.17 17.66
C ASN A 230 -15.28 -36.84 18.37
N ASN A 231 -14.33 -36.29 19.12
CA ASN A 231 -14.45 -34.96 19.71
C ASN A 231 -13.97 -33.86 18.76
N PRO A 232 -14.59 -32.66 18.76
CA PRO A 232 -14.04 -31.48 18.07
C PRO A 232 -12.63 -31.18 18.59
N ILE A 233 -11.69 -30.81 17.71
CA ILE A 233 -10.34 -30.46 18.15
C ILE A 233 -10.32 -29.18 19.00
N ALA A 234 -11.32 -28.32 18.88
CA ALA A 234 -11.53 -27.15 19.76
C ALA A 234 -11.67 -27.50 21.24
N LYS A 235 -11.96 -28.78 21.59
CA LYS A 235 -12.04 -29.25 22.97
C LYS A 235 -10.68 -29.25 23.68
N TYR A 236 -9.58 -29.28 22.94
CA TYR A 236 -8.23 -29.48 23.48
C TYR A 236 -7.53 -28.16 23.77
N GLN A 237 -6.91 -28.07 24.97
CA GLN A 237 -6.30 -26.84 25.48
C GLN A 237 -5.22 -26.26 24.56
N LEU A 238 -4.43 -27.09 23.85
CA LEU A 238 -3.42 -26.61 22.90
C LEU A 238 -4.02 -25.86 21.70
N VAL A 239 -5.24 -26.26 21.27
CA VAL A 239 -6.00 -25.55 20.24
C VAL A 239 -6.62 -24.28 20.81
N GLN A 240 -7.24 -24.38 22.01
CA GLN A 240 -7.84 -23.24 22.69
C GLN A 240 -6.82 -22.13 22.96
N LYS A 241 -5.60 -22.50 23.41
CA LYS A 241 -4.51 -21.55 23.63
C LYS A 241 -4.18 -20.77 22.36
N LYS A 242 -4.01 -21.44 21.22
CA LYS A 242 -3.72 -20.78 19.94
C LYS A 242 -4.81 -19.78 19.54
N LEU A 243 -6.07 -20.16 19.68
CA LEU A 243 -7.20 -19.29 19.38
C LEU A 243 -7.27 -18.09 20.34
N ALA A 244 -7.04 -18.32 21.64
CA ALA A 244 -7.05 -17.25 22.64
C ALA A 244 -5.92 -16.25 22.44
N ASP A 245 -4.70 -16.71 22.17
CA ASP A 245 -3.54 -15.85 21.90
C ASP A 245 -3.82 -14.95 20.67
N ALA A 246 -4.34 -15.52 19.59
CA ALA A 246 -4.60 -14.77 18.38
C ALA A 246 -5.73 -13.73 18.52
N VAL A 247 -6.83 -14.07 19.25
CA VAL A 247 -7.89 -13.09 19.54
C VAL A 247 -7.34 -11.95 20.40
N THR A 248 -6.47 -12.27 21.37
CA THR A 248 -5.81 -11.26 22.20
C THR A 248 -4.93 -10.33 21.36
N ASP A 249 -4.08 -10.89 20.50
CA ASP A 249 -3.22 -10.10 19.62
C ASP A 249 -4.03 -9.21 18.66
N ALA A 250 -5.11 -9.73 18.08
CA ALA A 250 -6.01 -8.96 17.20
C ALA A 250 -6.67 -7.81 17.97
N ALA A 251 -7.20 -8.05 19.19
CA ALA A 251 -7.84 -7.04 20.00
C ALA A 251 -6.87 -5.90 20.36
N TYR A 252 -5.68 -6.22 20.85
CA TYR A 252 -4.67 -5.21 21.17
C TYR A 252 -4.17 -4.46 19.92
N GLY A 253 -4.00 -5.15 18.81
CA GLY A 253 -3.60 -4.54 17.54
C GLY A 253 -4.62 -3.51 17.04
N VAL A 254 -5.92 -3.84 17.12
CA VAL A 254 -7.01 -2.92 16.76
C VAL A 254 -7.07 -1.73 17.73
N LEU A 255 -7.00 -1.97 19.05
CA LEU A 255 -7.02 -0.89 20.05
C LEU A 255 -5.86 0.09 19.85
N ALA A 256 -4.65 -0.41 19.61
CA ALA A 256 -3.49 0.43 19.32
C ALA A 256 -3.67 1.24 18.03
N ALA A 257 -4.21 0.62 16.97
CA ALA A 257 -4.47 1.29 15.70
C ALA A 257 -5.55 2.39 15.84
N VAL A 258 -6.62 2.14 16.61
CA VAL A 258 -7.65 3.15 16.96
C VAL A 258 -7.02 4.34 17.67
N GLN A 259 -6.18 4.09 18.68
CA GLN A 259 -5.56 5.17 19.46
C GLN A 259 -4.61 6.02 18.59
N VAL A 260 -3.79 5.39 17.74
CA VAL A 260 -2.92 6.12 16.80
C VAL A 260 -3.76 6.87 15.76
N GLY A 261 -4.91 6.32 15.33
CA GLY A 261 -5.84 7.00 14.43
C GLY A 261 -6.41 8.27 15.04
N ARG A 262 -6.82 8.25 16.30
CA ARG A 262 -7.28 9.45 17.03
C ARG A 262 -6.19 10.50 17.13
N LEU A 263 -4.98 10.08 17.50
CA LEU A 263 -3.83 10.99 17.55
C LEU A 263 -3.49 11.58 16.18
N LYS A 264 -3.68 10.79 15.10
CA LYS A 264 -3.48 11.28 13.74
C LYS A 264 -4.50 12.35 13.36
N ASP A 265 -5.77 12.16 13.70
CA ASP A 265 -6.84 13.14 13.47
C ASP A 265 -6.61 14.44 14.28
N GLU A 266 -5.94 14.34 15.45
CA GLU A 266 -5.52 15.48 16.27
C GLU A 266 -4.18 16.11 15.84
N GLY A 267 -3.51 15.58 14.81
CA GLY A 267 -2.17 16.03 14.39
C GLY A 267 -1.03 15.72 15.38
N LYS A 268 -1.25 14.75 16.29
CA LYS A 268 -0.33 14.37 17.38
C LYS A 268 0.36 13.02 17.18
N ALA A 269 0.07 12.29 16.10
CA ALA A 269 0.68 11.00 15.82
C ALA A 269 2.12 11.17 15.34
N ALA A 270 3.09 10.79 16.15
CA ALA A 270 4.48 10.71 15.73
C ALA A 270 4.69 9.55 14.74
N PRO A 271 5.60 9.70 13.73
CA PRO A 271 5.89 8.63 12.77
C PRO A 271 6.32 7.31 13.42
N GLU A 272 7.00 7.37 14.56
CA GLU A 272 7.44 6.22 15.35
C GLU A 272 6.24 5.41 15.88
N MET A 273 5.15 6.08 16.32
CA MET A 273 3.93 5.41 16.76
C MET A 273 3.30 4.60 15.63
N ILE A 274 3.24 5.17 14.42
CA ILE A 274 2.76 4.50 13.21
C ILE A 274 3.65 3.30 12.88
N SER A 275 4.97 3.47 12.95
CA SER A 275 5.95 2.40 12.69
C SER A 275 5.83 1.26 13.71
N MET A 276 5.63 1.57 15.00
CA MET A 276 5.45 0.57 16.06
C MET A 276 4.19 -0.28 15.84
N ILE A 277 3.04 0.35 15.58
CA ILE A 277 1.80 -0.42 15.37
C ILE A 277 1.87 -1.23 14.08
N LYS A 278 2.45 -0.69 13.01
CA LYS A 278 2.65 -1.45 11.75
C LYS A 278 3.51 -2.67 12.01
N ARG A 279 4.68 -2.51 12.62
CA ARG A 279 5.59 -3.60 12.94
C ARG A 279 4.91 -4.69 13.78
N MET A 280 4.25 -4.28 14.88
CA MET A 280 3.62 -5.21 15.82
C MET A 280 2.48 -5.98 15.16
N ASN A 281 1.57 -5.28 14.48
CA ASN A 281 0.38 -5.89 13.89
C ASN A 281 0.75 -6.86 12.75
N CYS A 282 1.73 -6.49 11.89
CA CYS A 282 2.22 -7.39 10.84
C CYS A 282 2.85 -8.66 11.44
N ASP A 283 3.71 -8.52 12.46
CA ASP A 283 4.35 -9.65 13.12
C ASP A 283 3.32 -10.59 13.75
N ARG A 284 2.38 -10.05 14.53
CA ARG A 284 1.36 -10.84 15.20
C ARG A 284 0.40 -11.53 14.23
N ALA A 285 -0.01 -10.84 13.18
CA ALA A 285 -0.83 -11.44 12.14
C ALA A 285 -0.12 -12.64 11.49
N LEU A 286 1.15 -12.48 11.11
CA LEU A 286 1.94 -13.54 10.47
C LEU A 286 2.18 -14.73 11.41
N VAL A 287 2.59 -14.50 12.65
CA VAL A 287 2.84 -15.55 13.65
C VAL A 287 1.57 -16.38 13.89
N ASN A 288 0.44 -15.71 14.11
CA ASN A 288 -0.83 -16.40 14.37
C ASN A 288 -1.35 -17.14 13.13
N ALA A 289 -1.25 -16.53 11.94
CA ALA A 289 -1.65 -17.18 10.69
C ALA A 289 -0.84 -18.48 10.47
N ARG A 290 0.47 -18.46 10.68
CA ARG A 290 1.33 -19.65 10.61
C ARG A 290 0.97 -20.74 11.64
N MET A 291 0.59 -20.33 12.86
CA MET A 291 0.11 -21.28 13.88
C MET A 291 -1.17 -21.99 13.44
N TYR A 292 -2.07 -21.30 12.72
CA TYR A 292 -3.31 -21.90 12.24
C TYR A 292 -3.08 -22.93 11.12
N VAL A 293 -2.07 -22.74 10.29
CA VAL A 293 -1.69 -23.76 9.28
C VAL A 293 -1.35 -25.10 9.92
N SER A 294 -0.90 -25.10 11.17
CA SER A 294 -0.60 -26.35 11.92
C SER A 294 -1.81 -27.06 12.52
N LEU A 295 -3.02 -26.47 12.47
CA LEU A 295 -4.24 -27.10 13.01
C LEU A 295 -4.85 -28.16 12.07
N PRO A 296 -4.92 -27.96 10.74
CA PRO A 296 -5.45 -28.95 9.84
C PRO A 296 -4.46 -30.07 9.53
N SER A 297 -4.95 -31.31 9.55
CA SER A 297 -4.21 -32.47 9.02
C SER A 297 -4.34 -32.65 7.50
N HIS A 298 -5.02 -31.72 6.81
CA HIS A 298 -5.16 -31.66 5.35
C HIS A 298 -4.79 -30.26 4.83
N PRO A 299 -4.32 -30.13 3.57
CA PRO A 299 -3.95 -28.85 3.00
C PRO A 299 -5.14 -27.88 3.04
N LEU A 300 -4.86 -26.67 3.53
CA LEU A 300 -5.80 -25.54 3.48
C LEU A 300 -6.11 -25.17 2.02
N PRO A 301 -7.29 -24.64 1.74
CA PRO A 301 -7.58 -24.11 0.41
C PRO A 301 -6.50 -23.10 -0.02
N PRO A 302 -6.18 -23.03 -1.33
CA PRO A 302 -5.14 -22.12 -1.86
C PRO A 302 -5.27 -20.67 -1.39
N LEU A 303 -6.49 -20.17 -1.24
CA LEU A 303 -6.81 -18.82 -0.71
C LEU A 303 -6.23 -18.54 0.68
N PHE A 304 -6.00 -19.57 1.50
CA PHE A 304 -5.45 -19.39 2.84
C PHE A 304 -3.93 -19.23 2.82
N LEU A 305 -3.24 -19.93 1.93
CA LEU A 305 -1.79 -19.83 1.75
C LEU A 305 -1.40 -18.51 1.06
N ASP A 306 -2.20 -18.04 0.12
CA ASP A 306 -1.96 -16.76 -0.58
C ASP A 306 -2.00 -15.56 0.37
N ARG A 307 -2.76 -15.64 1.47
CA ARG A 307 -2.82 -14.57 2.49
C ARG A 307 -1.62 -14.57 3.45
N LEU A 308 -0.98 -15.73 3.64
CA LEU A 308 0.18 -15.88 4.52
C LEU A 308 1.50 -15.43 3.90
N SER A 309 1.54 -15.32 2.59
CA SER A 309 2.73 -15.01 1.81
C SER A 309 2.85 -13.53 1.42
N ALA A 310 2.03 -12.65 2.01
CA ALA A 310 2.23 -11.22 1.82
C ALA A 310 3.63 -10.83 2.35
N PRO A 311 4.53 -10.31 1.51
CA PRO A 311 5.81 -9.83 2.00
C PRO A 311 5.57 -8.72 3.03
N VAL A 312 6.26 -8.84 4.14
CA VAL A 312 6.37 -7.79 5.15
C VAL A 312 7.48 -6.87 4.67
N ASP A 313 7.14 -5.91 3.80
CA ASP A 313 8.03 -4.79 3.45
C ASP A 313 7.80 -3.61 4.40
#